data_cf8dd16cff1b1e38ee4364cd149d8122
#
_entry.id   cf8dd16cff1b1e38ee4364cd149d8122
#
_cell.length_a   1.000
_cell.length_b   1.000
_cell.length_c   1.000
_cell.angle_alpha   90.00
_cell.angle_beta   90.00
_cell.angle_gamma   90.00
#
_symmetry.space_group_name_H-M   'P 1'
#
loop_
_entity.id
_entity.type
_entity.pdbx_description
1 polymer ?
#
loop_
_entity_poly.entity_id
_entity_poly.type
_entity_poly.pdbx_seq_one_letter_code
_entity_poly.pdbx_strand_id
1 'polypeptide(L)'
;MALETIPTEVLERIAFAASAHPLPGPPTALARLQRTSRTLHTRLCPAHNAYLHARVFAAKFDPPRALLRDDAAAGAGRHVVLARELERQFVLLGRLRRSAAARERNDGGDAGEEEEKEEEEEEKGWVREALVQCYLMMLENEGKNEVQLDGYGGMGAWVRRYLFDPDHGLFSASSPLSVMATQWPVQTVYTACAMWLFWFLLRPDELPEDDALSWNILNTLKIFALAAHKYPIAHVSWAHFHPPQDEPHTAATATYYSDVHRLRIPPVGAPTILSFLSIVNLKTKFVDFSAPPYASTAETAAGPAGPRWASELARCLSISRPQLDTQLQAAFRPGSIDGTWEGIFTYTEFATYAAMLQGAPPPLLQKCVIVRHRQTWMLREYHFVGNEGDDKYSDAPLSAGDPRSAYVPISMRMQTDDGLEFVERAREKPIRYRRASKDTAARGVQDIIIAGEGHSAWGQFGLVGRVRPCDGFVALCKDYMDQDRGKWVYSGFLVGNAISHFAGRWRDTISDPDEPGYEGCFLMARRQ
;
A
#
# COMPACT_ATOMS: atom_id res chain seq x y z
N MET A 1 -23.17 -21.34 43.48
CA MET A 1 -23.94 -20.30 42.77
C MET A 1 -23.87 -20.63 41.29
N ALA A 2 -25.00 -20.79 40.60
CA ALA A 2 -25.02 -21.12 39.17
C ALA A 2 -24.66 -19.87 38.34
N LEU A 3 -23.95 -20.03 37.24
CA LEU A 3 -23.59 -18.93 36.33
C LEU A 3 -24.83 -18.17 35.83
N GLU A 4 -25.96 -18.81 35.77
CA GLU A 4 -27.24 -18.26 35.32
C GLU A 4 -27.85 -17.25 36.29
N THR A 5 -27.46 -17.28 37.57
CA THR A 5 -28.01 -16.42 38.64
C THR A 5 -27.14 -15.20 38.96
N ILE A 6 -25.97 -15.06 38.34
CA ILE A 6 -25.10 -13.91 38.57
C ILE A 6 -25.61 -12.68 37.81
N PRO A 7 -25.33 -11.44 38.27
CA PRO A 7 -25.65 -10.22 37.55
C PRO A 7 -25.10 -10.20 36.13
N THR A 8 -25.80 -9.57 35.19
CA THR A 8 -25.41 -9.53 33.77
C THR A 8 -24.03 -8.92 33.58
N GLU A 9 -23.71 -7.87 34.30
CA GLU A 9 -22.44 -7.16 34.23
C GLU A 9 -21.26 -8.04 34.65
N VAL A 10 -21.46 -8.92 35.64
CA VAL A 10 -20.43 -9.85 36.09
C VAL A 10 -20.26 -10.99 35.07
N LEU A 11 -21.37 -11.49 34.52
CA LEU A 11 -21.36 -12.49 33.47
C LEU A 11 -20.65 -11.97 32.22
N GLU A 12 -20.90 -10.73 31.80
CA GLU A 12 -20.22 -10.08 30.68
C GLU A 12 -18.72 -9.96 30.92
N ARG A 13 -18.29 -9.57 32.13
CA ARG A 13 -16.86 -9.50 32.46
C ARG A 13 -16.18 -10.86 32.39
N ILE A 14 -16.84 -11.91 32.88
CA ILE A 14 -16.33 -13.28 32.79
C ILE A 14 -16.23 -13.72 31.32
N ALA A 15 -17.30 -13.53 30.55
CA ALA A 15 -17.36 -13.87 29.12
C ALA A 15 -16.30 -13.11 28.31
N PHE A 16 -16.13 -11.81 28.58
CA PHE A 16 -15.10 -11.00 27.95
C PHE A 16 -13.69 -11.49 28.30
N ALA A 17 -13.38 -11.65 29.59
CA ALA A 17 -12.07 -12.10 30.04
C ALA A 17 -11.68 -13.47 29.44
N ALA A 18 -12.66 -14.40 29.34
CA ALA A 18 -12.45 -15.71 28.73
C ALA A 18 -12.24 -15.64 27.19
N SER A 19 -12.71 -14.57 26.52
CA SER A 19 -12.77 -14.46 25.07
C SER A 19 -11.77 -13.47 24.49
N ALA A 20 -11.35 -12.48 25.26
CA ALA A 20 -10.44 -11.39 24.85
C ALA A 20 -8.96 -11.79 24.84
N HIS A 21 -8.66 -13.09 24.99
CA HIS A 21 -7.27 -13.55 24.94
C HIS A 21 -6.63 -13.21 23.58
N PRO A 22 -5.37 -12.74 23.56
CA PRO A 22 -4.68 -12.28 22.33
C PRO A 22 -4.38 -13.42 21.32
N LEU A 23 -4.66 -14.67 21.64
CA LEU A 23 -4.45 -15.79 20.71
C LEU A 23 -5.26 -15.61 19.43
N PRO A 24 -4.66 -15.96 18.27
CA PRO A 24 -5.36 -15.91 16.99
C PRO A 24 -6.55 -16.88 16.97
N GLY A 25 -7.61 -16.47 16.26
CA GLY A 25 -8.82 -17.27 16.06
C GLY A 25 -10.06 -16.82 16.84
N PRO A 26 -11.20 -17.49 16.59
CA PRO A 26 -12.50 -17.10 17.10
C PRO A 26 -12.61 -17.21 18.64
N PRO A 27 -13.51 -16.44 19.27
CA PRO A 27 -13.72 -16.45 20.70
C PRO A 27 -14.48 -17.71 21.14
N THR A 28 -13.83 -18.88 21.03
CA THR A 28 -14.46 -20.20 21.30
C THR A 28 -15.03 -20.34 22.72
N ALA A 29 -14.43 -19.65 23.70
CA ALA A 29 -14.94 -19.64 25.07
C ALA A 29 -16.32 -18.98 25.16
N LEU A 30 -16.56 -17.86 24.46
CA LEU A 30 -17.86 -17.21 24.38
C LEU A 30 -18.91 -18.12 23.73
N ALA A 31 -18.54 -18.73 22.59
CA ALA A 31 -19.41 -19.68 21.90
C ALA A 31 -19.77 -20.88 22.77
N ARG A 32 -18.82 -21.42 23.55
CA ARG A 32 -19.07 -22.50 24.50
C ARG A 32 -20.01 -22.07 25.62
N LEU A 33 -19.80 -20.91 26.23
CA LEU A 33 -20.70 -20.35 27.25
C LEU A 33 -22.13 -20.20 26.74
N GLN A 34 -22.33 -19.67 25.53
CA GLN A 34 -23.65 -19.54 24.90
C GLN A 34 -24.34 -20.92 24.68
N ARG A 35 -23.57 -21.96 24.44
CA ARG A 35 -24.08 -23.33 24.20
C ARG A 35 -24.40 -24.07 25.49
N THR A 36 -24.03 -23.56 26.66
CA THR A 36 -24.20 -24.25 27.94
C THR A 36 -25.66 -24.27 28.40
N SER A 37 -26.41 -23.19 28.22
CA SER A 37 -27.82 -23.11 28.55
C SER A 37 -28.56 -22.06 27.73
N ARG A 38 -29.91 -22.18 27.66
CA ARG A 38 -30.75 -21.17 26.97
C ARG A 38 -30.67 -19.80 27.62
N THR A 39 -30.58 -19.73 28.94
CA THR A 39 -30.43 -18.47 29.69
C THR A 39 -29.13 -17.78 29.34
N LEU A 40 -28.01 -18.48 29.34
CA LEU A 40 -26.71 -17.92 28.97
C LEU A 40 -26.68 -17.52 27.49
N HIS A 41 -27.31 -18.33 26.62
CA HIS A 41 -27.44 -17.95 25.19
C HIS A 41 -28.17 -16.61 25.04
N THR A 42 -29.36 -16.45 25.63
CA THR A 42 -30.14 -15.23 25.52
C THR A 42 -29.39 -14.01 26.06
N ARG A 43 -28.67 -14.16 27.19
CA ARG A 43 -27.92 -13.04 27.80
C ARG A 43 -26.63 -12.64 27.08
N LEU A 44 -26.00 -13.58 26.38
CA LEU A 44 -24.67 -13.40 25.77
C LEU A 44 -24.70 -13.37 24.23
N CYS A 45 -25.84 -13.64 23.56
CA CYS A 45 -25.89 -13.63 22.10
C CYS A 45 -25.77 -12.21 21.54
N PRO A 46 -25.28 -12.05 20.29
CA PRO A 46 -25.07 -10.72 19.66
C PRO A 46 -26.34 -9.88 19.62
N ALA A 47 -27.52 -10.50 19.42
CA ALA A 47 -28.80 -9.81 19.34
C ALA A 47 -29.20 -9.08 20.64
N HIS A 48 -28.83 -9.61 21.79
CA HIS A 48 -29.17 -9.04 23.09
C HIS A 48 -27.97 -8.35 23.79
N ASN A 49 -26.74 -8.64 23.33
CA ASN A 49 -25.53 -8.11 23.95
C ASN A 49 -24.47 -7.70 22.91
N ALA A 50 -24.86 -6.80 22.00
CA ALA A 50 -23.97 -6.27 20.98
C ALA A 50 -22.72 -5.59 21.60
N TYR A 51 -22.86 -4.99 22.79
CA TYR A 51 -21.77 -4.35 23.50
C TYR A 51 -20.64 -5.33 23.86
N LEU A 52 -20.96 -6.50 24.41
CA LEU A 52 -19.96 -7.54 24.70
C LEU A 52 -19.20 -7.97 23.44
N HIS A 53 -19.95 -8.24 22.36
CA HIS A 53 -19.37 -8.68 21.10
C HIS A 53 -18.49 -7.60 20.45
N ALA A 54 -18.89 -6.32 20.53
CA ALA A 54 -18.08 -5.20 20.07
C ALA A 54 -16.76 -5.07 20.86
N ARG A 55 -16.78 -5.29 22.16
CA ARG A 55 -15.56 -5.34 22.99
C ARG A 55 -14.66 -6.51 22.63
N VAL A 56 -15.24 -7.69 22.40
CA VAL A 56 -14.47 -8.86 21.93
C VAL A 56 -13.88 -8.59 20.57
N PHE A 57 -14.64 -7.93 19.65
CA PHE A 57 -14.10 -7.48 18.36
C PHE A 57 -12.87 -6.58 18.55
N ALA A 58 -12.98 -5.52 19.32
CA ALA A 58 -11.88 -4.59 19.58
C ALA A 58 -10.67 -5.22 20.29
N ALA A 59 -10.86 -6.35 20.99
CA ALA A 59 -9.76 -7.12 21.57
C ALA A 59 -9.05 -8.00 20.52
N LYS A 60 -9.76 -8.47 19.49
CA LYS A 60 -9.29 -9.42 18.47
C LYS A 60 -8.81 -8.73 17.18
N PHE A 61 -9.42 -7.62 16.82
CA PHE A 61 -9.17 -6.87 15.57
C PHE A 61 -8.90 -5.40 15.86
N ASP A 62 -8.33 -4.74 14.88
CA ASP A 62 -8.17 -3.28 14.86
C ASP A 62 -9.40 -2.67 14.17
N PRO A 63 -10.30 -2.00 14.91
CA PRO A 63 -11.48 -1.38 14.30
C PRO A 63 -11.11 -0.11 13.54
N PRO A 64 -11.88 0.25 12.49
CA PRO A 64 -11.69 1.49 11.75
C PRO A 64 -11.68 2.70 12.67
N ARG A 65 -10.71 3.58 12.52
CA ARG A 65 -10.62 4.80 13.33
C ARG A 65 -11.83 5.70 13.20
N ALA A 66 -12.51 5.69 12.04
CA ALA A 66 -13.75 6.44 11.85
C ALA A 66 -14.85 5.98 12.83
N LEU A 67 -14.85 4.68 13.19
CA LEU A 67 -15.78 4.13 14.18
C LEU A 67 -15.33 4.35 15.63
N LEU A 68 -14.09 4.79 15.87
CA LEU A 68 -13.58 5.09 17.21
C LEU A 68 -13.82 6.54 17.65
N ARG A 69 -14.18 7.45 16.72
CA ARG A 69 -14.47 8.84 17.05
C ARG A 69 -15.80 8.91 17.81
N ASP A 70 -15.75 9.48 19.01
CA ASP A 70 -16.89 9.61 19.93
C ASP A 70 -17.89 10.68 19.46
N ASP A 71 -18.83 10.29 18.62
CA ASP A 71 -20.12 10.96 18.57
C ASP A 71 -21.07 10.16 19.46
N ALA A 72 -21.42 10.70 20.61
CA ALA A 72 -22.25 10.05 21.63
C ALA A 72 -23.61 9.55 21.10
N ALA A 73 -24.11 10.14 20.01
CA ALA A 73 -25.34 9.71 19.33
C ALA A 73 -25.19 8.41 18.50
N ALA A 74 -23.96 8.03 18.10
CA ALA A 74 -23.69 6.85 17.27
C ALA A 74 -23.36 5.58 18.07
N GLY A 75 -23.27 5.66 19.41
CA GLY A 75 -22.71 4.58 20.24
C GLY A 75 -23.41 3.23 20.14
N ALA A 76 -24.75 3.20 20.17
CA ALA A 76 -25.50 1.93 20.12
C ALA A 76 -25.43 1.26 18.73
N GLY A 77 -25.53 2.04 17.65
CA GLY A 77 -25.39 1.55 16.28
C GLY A 77 -24.02 0.96 16.01
N ARG A 78 -22.96 1.60 16.53
CA ARG A 78 -21.58 1.13 16.43
C ARG A 78 -21.36 -0.26 17.02
N HIS A 79 -21.93 -0.53 18.20
CA HIS A 79 -21.76 -1.85 18.83
C HIS A 79 -22.40 -2.97 17.99
N VAL A 80 -23.56 -2.69 17.37
CA VAL A 80 -24.23 -3.65 16.48
C VAL A 80 -23.39 -3.93 15.24
N VAL A 81 -22.77 -2.91 14.62
CA VAL A 81 -21.88 -3.08 13.48
C VAL A 81 -20.68 -3.93 13.86
N LEU A 82 -19.97 -3.60 14.93
CA LEU A 82 -18.79 -4.35 15.37
C LEU A 82 -19.12 -5.79 15.79
N ALA A 83 -20.30 -6.02 16.37
CA ALA A 83 -20.75 -7.37 16.71
C ALA A 83 -20.98 -8.24 15.46
N ARG A 84 -21.55 -7.67 14.39
CA ARG A 84 -21.70 -8.37 13.10
C ARG A 84 -20.38 -8.64 12.43
N GLU A 85 -19.49 -7.65 12.46
CA GLU A 85 -18.15 -7.79 11.86
C GLU A 85 -17.30 -8.86 12.58
N LEU A 86 -17.47 -9.07 13.88
CA LEU A 86 -16.81 -10.16 14.60
C LEU A 86 -17.11 -11.53 13.96
N GLU A 87 -18.37 -11.78 13.67
CA GLU A 87 -18.81 -13.03 13.02
C GLU A 87 -18.31 -13.09 11.57
N ARG A 88 -18.56 -12.02 10.80
CA ARG A 88 -18.21 -11.93 9.38
C ARG A 88 -16.72 -12.18 9.13
N GLN A 89 -15.86 -11.52 9.91
CA GLN A 89 -14.41 -11.67 9.74
C GLN A 89 -13.94 -13.07 10.11
N PHE A 90 -14.48 -13.71 11.16
CA PHE A 90 -14.11 -15.09 11.46
C PHE A 90 -14.68 -16.12 10.49
N VAL A 91 -15.83 -15.86 9.86
CA VAL A 91 -16.34 -16.68 8.75
C VAL A 91 -15.38 -16.59 7.56
N LEU A 92 -14.97 -15.37 7.18
CA LEU A 92 -13.99 -15.13 6.11
C LEU A 92 -12.67 -15.87 6.39
N LEU A 93 -12.07 -15.63 7.54
CA LEU A 93 -10.80 -16.25 7.93
C LEU A 93 -10.89 -17.79 8.05
N GLY A 94 -12.02 -18.29 8.52
CA GLY A 94 -12.28 -19.74 8.57
C GLY A 94 -12.38 -20.37 7.18
N ARG A 95 -12.95 -19.65 6.19
CA ARG A 95 -13.00 -20.11 4.79
C ARG A 95 -11.60 -20.08 4.17
N LEU A 96 -10.82 -18.99 4.37
CA LEU A 96 -9.43 -18.91 3.95
C LEU A 96 -8.59 -20.08 4.46
N ARG A 97 -8.68 -20.35 5.77
CA ARG A 97 -7.95 -21.46 6.39
C ARG A 97 -8.31 -22.82 5.79
N ARG A 98 -9.59 -23.06 5.51
CA ARG A 98 -10.04 -24.32 4.87
C ARG A 98 -9.58 -24.41 3.42
N SER A 99 -9.66 -23.32 2.65
CA SER A 99 -9.16 -23.25 1.28
C SER A 99 -7.65 -23.49 1.22
N ALA A 100 -6.87 -22.93 2.15
CA ALA A 100 -5.44 -23.22 2.26
C ALA A 100 -5.18 -24.72 2.49
N ALA A 101 -5.89 -25.34 3.43
CA ALA A 101 -5.74 -26.76 3.75
C ALA A 101 -6.25 -27.71 2.64
N ALA A 102 -7.25 -27.31 1.85
CA ALA A 102 -7.74 -28.08 0.71
C ALA A 102 -6.72 -28.08 -0.44
N ARG A 103 -6.13 -26.96 -0.74
CA ARG A 103 -5.05 -26.84 -1.75
C ARG A 103 -3.79 -27.64 -1.37
N GLU A 104 -3.55 -27.85 -0.08
CA GLU A 104 -2.44 -28.70 0.37
C GLU A 104 -2.70 -30.20 0.12
N ARG A 105 -3.96 -30.63 0.11
CA ARG A 105 -4.33 -32.04 -0.04
C ARG A 105 -4.54 -32.52 -1.47
N ASN A 106 -4.59 -31.59 -2.44
CA ASN A 106 -4.84 -31.88 -3.86
C ASN A 106 -6.13 -32.73 -4.09
N ASP A 107 -7.18 -32.48 -3.28
CA ASP A 107 -8.46 -33.20 -3.33
C ASP A 107 -9.29 -32.69 -4.55
N GLY A 108 -9.01 -33.25 -5.73
CA GLY A 108 -9.89 -33.16 -6.89
C GLY A 108 -11.05 -34.14 -6.71
N GLY A 109 -12.21 -33.64 -6.26
CA GLY A 109 -13.45 -34.42 -6.29
C GLY A 109 -13.95 -34.58 -7.73
N ASP A 110 -14.49 -35.74 -8.05
CA ASP A 110 -15.13 -36.07 -9.34
C ASP A 110 -16.58 -35.52 -9.30
N ALA A 111 -16.77 -34.26 -9.71
CA ALA A 111 -18.08 -33.61 -9.83
C ALA A 111 -18.46 -33.46 -11.31
N GLY A 112 -19.76 -33.31 -11.63
CA GLY A 112 -20.22 -33.17 -13.01
C GLY A 112 -19.85 -31.80 -13.60
N GLU A 113 -19.57 -31.72 -14.91
CA GLU A 113 -19.03 -30.54 -15.60
C GLU A 113 -19.85 -29.23 -15.43
N GLU A 114 -21.17 -29.28 -15.20
CA GLU A 114 -22.03 -28.10 -15.00
C GLU A 114 -22.01 -27.64 -13.54
N GLU A 115 -22.02 -28.56 -12.58
CA GLU A 115 -21.89 -28.26 -11.14
C GLU A 115 -20.49 -27.69 -10.84
N GLU A 116 -19.45 -28.21 -11.49
CA GLU A 116 -18.08 -27.68 -11.38
C GLU A 116 -17.97 -26.22 -11.84
N LYS A 117 -18.67 -25.80 -12.90
CA LYS A 117 -18.63 -24.42 -13.39
C LYS A 117 -19.31 -23.42 -12.46
N GLU A 118 -20.46 -23.80 -11.87
CA GLU A 118 -21.17 -22.95 -10.91
C GLU A 118 -20.35 -22.80 -9.61
N GLU A 119 -19.77 -23.89 -9.10
CA GLU A 119 -18.89 -23.86 -7.94
C GLU A 119 -17.62 -23.04 -8.20
N GLU A 120 -17.04 -23.12 -9.39
CA GLU A 120 -15.86 -22.34 -9.77
C GLU A 120 -16.14 -20.83 -9.82
N GLU A 121 -17.30 -20.41 -10.35
CA GLU A 121 -17.69 -18.99 -10.39
C GLU A 121 -18.02 -18.45 -9.00
N GLU A 122 -18.65 -19.24 -8.14
CA GLU A 122 -18.88 -18.89 -6.72
C GLU A 122 -17.57 -18.75 -5.96
N GLU A 123 -16.62 -19.66 -6.15
CA GLU A 123 -15.30 -19.60 -5.55
C GLU A 123 -14.52 -18.36 -6.06
N LYS A 124 -14.56 -18.04 -7.35
CA LYS A 124 -13.96 -16.84 -7.92
C LYS A 124 -14.58 -15.58 -7.31
N GLY A 125 -15.89 -15.52 -7.14
CA GLY A 125 -16.60 -14.40 -6.52
C GLY A 125 -16.17 -14.19 -5.08
N TRP A 126 -16.12 -15.27 -4.31
CA TRP A 126 -15.67 -15.23 -2.93
C TRP A 126 -14.19 -14.81 -2.79
N VAL A 127 -13.29 -15.33 -3.63
CA VAL A 127 -11.87 -14.97 -3.61
C VAL A 127 -11.69 -13.47 -3.86
N ARG A 128 -12.43 -12.89 -4.81
CA ARG A 128 -12.40 -11.46 -5.10
C ARG A 128 -12.82 -10.63 -3.88
N GLU A 129 -13.91 -11.01 -3.23
CA GLU A 129 -14.35 -10.33 -2.00
C GLU A 129 -13.32 -10.48 -0.88
N ALA A 130 -12.80 -11.69 -0.66
CA ALA A 130 -11.81 -11.98 0.38
C ALA A 130 -10.53 -11.13 0.21
N LEU A 131 -10.01 -11.00 -1.01
CA LEU A 131 -8.82 -10.21 -1.29
C LEU A 131 -9.03 -8.73 -0.92
N VAL A 132 -10.18 -8.15 -1.29
CA VAL A 132 -10.47 -6.74 -0.97
C VAL A 132 -10.65 -6.56 0.55
N GLN A 133 -11.39 -7.44 1.21
CA GLN A 133 -11.61 -7.37 2.66
C GLN A 133 -10.30 -7.50 3.44
N CYS A 134 -9.47 -8.49 3.12
CA CYS A 134 -8.17 -8.68 3.77
C CYS A 134 -7.22 -7.52 3.50
N TYR A 135 -7.25 -6.94 2.30
CA TYR A 135 -6.48 -5.74 1.98
C TYR A 135 -6.89 -4.57 2.87
N LEU A 136 -8.19 -4.29 3.01
CA LEU A 136 -8.69 -3.23 3.89
C LEU A 136 -8.34 -3.48 5.36
N MET A 137 -8.45 -4.73 5.83
CA MET A 137 -8.02 -5.09 7.18
C MET A 137 -6.53 -4.79 7.41
N MET A 138 -5.66 -5.06 6.42
CA MET A 138 -4.24 -4.72 6.51
C MET A 138 -3.98 -3.22 6.49
N LEU A 139 -4.75 -2.44 5.74
CA LEU A 139 -4.62 -0.98 5.73
C LEU A 139 -4.95 -0.35 7.10
N GLU A 140 -5.81 -0.96 7.88
CA GLU A 140 -6.17 -0.53 9.24
C GLU A 140 -5.38 -1.23 10.34
N ASN A 141 -4.42 -2.10 9.97
CA ASN A 141 -3.68 -2.92 10.92
C ASN A 141 -2.82 -2.07 11.88
N GLU A 142 -3.06 -2.27 13.17
CA GLU A 142 -2.23 -1.80 14.30
C GLU A 142 -1.58 -2.99 15.04
N GLY A 143 -1.59 -4.17 14.43
CA GLY A 143 -0.98 -5.42 14.90
C GLY A 143 -1.97 -6.57 15.11
N LYS A 144 -3.23 -6.31 15.43
CA LYS A 144 -4.22 -7.38 15.69
C LYS A 144 -4.75 -8.00 14.39
N ASN A 145 -5.03 -7.18 13.39
CA ASN A 145 -5.54 -7.67 12.10
C ASN A 145 -4.55 -8.63 11.44
N GLU A 146 -3.26 -8.30 11.44
CA GLU A 146 -2.20 -9.16 10.93
C GLU A 146 -2.16 -10.52 11.68
N VAL A 147 -2.22 -10.50 13.02
CA VAL A 147 -2.24 -11.71 13.84
C VAL A 147 -3.43 -12.61 13.49
N GLN A 148 -4.59 -12.03 13.18
CA GLN A 148 -5.76 -12.82 12.77
C GLN A 148 -5.65 -13.30 11.33
N LEU A 149 -5.23 -12.44 10.41
CA LEU A 149 -5.10 -12.76 8.99
C LEU A 149 -4.06 -13.86 8.75
N ASP A 150 -2.86 -13.68 9.27
CA ASP A 150 -1.75 -14.61 9.04
C ASP A 150 -1.76 -15.77 10.07
N GLY A 151 -1.84 -15.43 11.37
CA GLY A 151 -1.74 -16.43 12.43
C GLY A 151 -2.93 -17.39 12.53
N TYR A 152 -4.17 -16.96 12.19
CA TYR A 152 -5.34 -17.85 12.17
C TYR A 152 -5.78 -18.20 10.76
N GLY A 153 -5.88 -17.23 9.86
CA GLY A 153 -6.37 -17.41 8.49
C GLY A 153 -5.35 -18.04 7.56
N GLY A 154 -4.04 -17.95 7.86
CA GLY A 154 -2.97 -18.45 7.00
C GLY A 154 -2.81 -17.63 5.70
N MET A 155 -3.16 -16.35 5.74
CA MET A 155 -3.25 -15.49 4.55
C MET A 155 -1.92 -15.38 3.79
N GLY A 156 -0.78 -15.31 4.49
CA GLY A 156 0.53 -15.21 3.86
C GLY A 156 0.86 -16.42 2.99
N ALA A 157 0.65 -17.63 3.52
CA ALA A 157 0.84 -18.86 2.74
C ALA A 157 -0.20 -19.00 1.62
N TRP A 158 -1.47 -18.61 1.90
CA TRP A 158 -2.55 -18.69 0.92
C TRP A 158 -2.31 -17.76 -0.27
N VAL A 159 -1.98 -16.47 -0.04
CA VAL A 159 -1.76 -15.52 -1.14
C VAL A 159 -0.52 -15.85 -1.96
N ARG A 160 0.51 -16.38 -1.33
CA ARG A 160 1.73 -16.86 -1.99
C ARG A 160 1.41 -17.96 -3.00
N ARG A 161 0.64 -18.97 -2.58
CA ARG A 161 0.20 -20.05 -3.48
C ARG A 161 -0.80 -19.56 -4.51
N TYR A 162 -1.78 -18.76 -4.10
CA TYR A 162 -2.78 -18.20 -5.01
C TYR A 162 -2.15 -17.46 -6.20
N LEU A 163 -1.08 -16.69 -5.96
CA LEU A 163 -0.41 -15.94 -7.03
C LEU A 163 0.60 -16.79 -7.80
N PHE A 164 1.42 -17.57 -7.10
CA PHE A 164 2.69 -18.06 -7.65
C PHE A 164 2.84 -19.58 -7.66
N ASP A 165 1.84 -20.35 -7.25
CA ASP A 165 1.91 -21.80 -7.39
C ASP A 165 2.22 -22.18 -8.85
N PRO A 166 3.25 -23.05 -9.12
CA PRO A 166 3.66 -23.35 -10.49
C PRO A 166 2.57 -24.01 -11.34
N ASP A 167 1.68 -24.78 -10.71
CA ASP A 167 0.67 -25.58 -11.41
C ASP A 167 -0.71 -24.91 -11.41
N HIS A 168 -1.09 -24.28 -10.29
CA HIS A 168 -2.44 -23.79 -10.03
C HIS A 168 -2.50 -22.31 -9.63
N GLY A 169 -1.37 -21.60 -9.60
CA GLY A 169 -1.34 -20.18 -9.27
C GLY A 169 -1.90 -19.30 -10.39
N LEU A 170 -2.34 -18.11 -10.02
CA LEU A 170 -2.88 -17.12 -10.96
C LEU A 170 -1.89 -16.81 -12.11
N PHE A 171 -0.60 -16.88 -11.83
CA PHE A 171 0.48 -16.64 -12.80
C PHE A 171 1.22 -17.91 -13.21
N SER A 172 0.62 -19.08 -13.02
CA SER A 172 1.18 -20.34 -13.52
C SER A 172 1.17 -20.39 -15.05
N ALA A 173 2.07 -21.16 -15.63
CA ALA A 173 2.08 -21.39 -17.06
C ALA A 173 0.82 -22.12 -17.57
N SER A 174 0.17 -22.86 -16.70
CA SER A 174 -1.07 -23.62 -16.94
C SER A 174 -2.35 -22.80 -16.77
N SER A 175 -2.24 -21.59 -16.19
CA SER A 175 -3.41 -20.73 -15.93
C SER A 175 -4.06 -20.30 -17.26
N PRO A 176 -5.40 -20.29 -17.37
CA PRO A 176 -6.11 -19.71 -18.52
C PRO A 176 -5.72 -18.26 -18.80
N LEU A 177 -5.27 -17.51 -17.79
CA LEU A 177 -4.73 -16.16 -17.93
C LEU A 177 -3.30 -16.13 -18.48
N SER A 178 -2.60 -17.27 -18.47
CA SER A 178 -1.23 -17.44 -18.95
C SER A 178 -1.13 -18.24 -20.26
N VAL A 179 -2.24 -18.69 -20.81
CA VAL A 179 -2.36 -19.65 -21.94
C VAL A 179 -1.62 -19.26 -23.22
N MET A 180 -1.01 -18.08 -23.24
CA MET A 180 -0.03 -17.81 -24.28
C MET A 180 1.28 -17.35 -23.63
N ALA A 181 2.34 -18.09 -23.81
CA ALA A 181 3.72 -17.68 -23.46
C ALA A 181 4.11 -16.31 -24.05
N THR A 182 3.22 -15.69 -24.82
CA THR A 182 3.35 -14.40 -25.47
C THR A 182 2.55 -13.29 -24.76
N GLN A 183 1.66 -13.61 -23.81
CA GLN A 183 0.83 -12.61 -23.15
C GLN A 183 1.42 -12.15 -21.81
N TRP A 184 1.30 -10.85 -21.58
CA TRP A 184 1.67 -10.22 -20.33
C TRP A 184 0.64 -10.56 -19.24
N PRO A 185 1.05 -10.85 -18.00
CA PRO A 185 0.13 -11.09 -16.89
C PRO A 185 -0.91 -9.98 -16.76
N VAL A 186 -2.19 -10.37 -16.61
CA VAL A 186 -3.30 -9.42 -16.54
C VAL A 186 -3.31 -8.69 -15.21
N GLN A 187 -3.40 -7.36 -15.27
CA GLN A 187 -3.58 -6.53 -14.09
C GLN A 187 -5.07 -6.27 -13.85
N THR A 188 -5.55 -6.63 -12.67
CA THR A 188 -6.89 -6.33 -12.18
C THR A 188 -6.80 -5.71 -10.79
N VAL A 189 -7.91 -5.15 -10.30
CA VAL A 189 -8.04 -4.70 -8.92
C VAL A 189 -7.70 -5.82 -7.93
N TYR A 190 -8.14 -7.04 -8.20
CA TYR A 190 -7.92 -8.19 -7.31
C TYR A 190 -6.47 -8.67 -7.34
N THR A 191 -5.83 -8.63 -8.52
CA THR A 191 -4.38 -8.88 -8.64
C THR A 191 -3.58 -7.86 -7.82
N ALA A 192 -3.97 -6.59 -7.87
CA ALA A 192 -3.32 -5.55 -7.08
C ALA A 192 -3.52 -5.77 -5.57
N CYS A 193 -4.74 -6.08 -5.11
CA CYS A 193 -4.99 -6.44 -3.71
C CYS A 193 -4.13 -7.62 -3.26
N ALA A 194 -4.08 -8.69 -4.06
CA ALA A 194 -3.29 -9.88 -3.74
C ALA A 194 -1.79 -9.57 -3.65
N MET A 195 -1.26 -8.73 -4.56
CA MET A 195 0.15 -8.31 -4.52
C MET A 195 0.47 -7.40 -3.33
N TRP A 196 -0.48 -6.53 -2.93
CA TRP A 196 -0.33 -5.75 -1.70
C TRP A 196 -0.35 -6.64 -0.45
N LEU A 197 -1.27 -7.61 -0.38
CA LEU A 197 -1.30 -8.59 0.70
C LEU A 197 -0.02 -9.43 0.74
N PHE A 198 0.47 -9.84 -0.42
CA PHE A 198 1.76 -10.52 -0.52
C PHE A 198 2.89 -9.66 0.05
N TRP A 199 2.98 -8.38 -0.33
CA TRP A 199 3.98 -7.45 0.22
C TRP A 199 3.83 -7.25 1.73
N PHE A 200 2.61 -7.01 2.22
CA PHE A 200 2.38 -6.80 3.65
C PHE A 200 2.79 -7.99 4.51
N LEU A 201 2.66 -9.20 3.99
CA LEU A 201 2.93 -10.46 4.69
C LEU A 201 4.22 -11.13 4.22
N LEU A 202 5.01 -10.46 3.38
CA LEU A 202 6.26 -10.98 2.85
C LEU A 202 7.32 -11.05 3.96
N ARG A 203 7.83 -12.25 4.18
CA ARG A 203 9.02 -12.54 4.98
C ARG A 203 10.09 -13.10 4.06
N PRO A 204 10.96 -12.22 3.54
CA PRO A 204 11.92 -12.63 2.51
C PRO A 204 12.89 -13.72 2.98
N ASP A 205 13.22 -13.75 4.26
CA ASP A 205 14.07 -14.74 4.93
C ASP A 205 13.44 -16.14 5.02
N GLU A 206 12.13 -16.23 4.90
CA GLU A 206 11.38 -17.51 4.88
C GLU A 206 11.25 -18.12 3.47
N LEU A 207 11.75 -17.45 2.43
CA LEU A 207 11.72 -17.99 1.07
C LEU A 207 12.91 -18.94 0.84
N PRO A 208 12.68 -20.25 0.65
CA PRO A 208 13.72 -21.21 0.35
C PRO A 208 14.46 -20.84 -0.94
N GLU A 209 15.79 -21.02 -1.00
CA GLU A 209 16.57 -20.62 -2.17
C GLU A 209 16.34 -21.53 -3.39
N ASP A 210 16.11 -22.82 -3.18
CA ASP A 210 16.06 -23.85 -4.22
C ASP A 210 14.65 -24.44 -4.45
N ASP A 211 13.61 -23.71 -4.09
CA ASP A 211 12.23 -24.15 -4.26
C ASP A 211 11.62 -23.60 -5.56
N ALA A 212 10.85 -24.43 -6.26
CA ALA A 212 10.17 -24.07 -7.51
C ALA A 212 9.21 -22.88 -7.32
N LEU A 213 8.53 -22.80 -6.17
CA LEU A 213 7.67 -21.68 -5.82
C LEU A 213 8.46 -20.38 -5.68
N SER A 214 9.59 -20.41 -4.99
CA SER A 214 10.46 -19.23 -4.81
C SER A 214 11.02 -18.73 -6.14
N TRP A 215 11.39 -19.65 -7.03
CA TRP A 215 11.82 -19.32 -8.38
C TRP A 215 10.71 -18.66 -9.19
N ASN A 216 9.49 -19.19 -9.11
CA ASN A 216 8.32 -18.63 -9.82
C ASN A 216 7.93 -17.25 -9.26
N ILE A 217 7.98 -17.07 -7.94
CA ILE A 217 7.79 -15.76 -7.28
C ILE A 217 8.75 -14.74 -7.89
N LEU A 218 10.04 -15.05 -7.87
CA LEU A 218 11.07 -14.10 -8.31
C LEU A 218 10.92 -13.74 -9.79
N ASN A 219 10.64 -14.71 -10.66
CA ASN A 219 10.47 -14.47 -12.10
C ASN A 219 9.21 -13.67 -12.40
N THR A 220 8.11 -13.96 -11.73
CA THR A 220 6.86 -13.21 -11.90
C THR A 220 7.01 -11.78 -11.42
N LEU A 221 7.56 -11.57 -10.23
CA LEU A 221 7.82 -10.22 -9.71
C LEU A 221 8.78 -9.44 -10.62
N LYS A 222 9.77 -10.10 -11.21
CA LYS A 222 10.71 -9.51 -12.17
C LYS A 222 9.98 -8.96 -13.41
N ILE A 223 9.01 -9.71 -13.94
CA ILE A 223 8.20 -9.26 -15.09
C ILE A 223 7.43 -7.98 -14.72
N PHE A 224 6.72 -7.96 -13.61
CA PHE A 224 5.98 -6.78 -13.15
C PHE A 224 6.89 -5.59 -12.85
N ALA A 225 8.02 -5.83 -12.20
CA ALA A 225 8.96 -4.77 -11.80
C ALA A 225 9.66 -4.13 -13.00
N LEU A 226 10.05 -4.90 -14.01
CA LEU A 226 10.86 -4.39 -15.13
C LEU A 226 10.03 -3.94 -16.34
N ALA A 227 8.80 -4.42 -16.51
CA ALA A 227 7.95 -4.03 -17.62
C ALA A 227 7.12 -2.77 -17.32
N ALA A 228 7.76 -1.63 -17.19
CA ALA A 228 7.12 -0.36 -16.87
C ALA A 228 6.00 0.03 -17.83
N HIS A 229 6.18 -0.22 -19.13
CA HIS A 229 5.20 0.06 -20.19
C HIS A 229 3.89 -0.73 -20.06
N LYS A 230 3.87 -1.82 -19.28
CA LYS A 230 2.68 -2.64 -19.00
C LYS A 230 2.15 -2.42 -17.58
N TYR A 231 3.03 -2.16 -16.62
CA TYR A 231 2.70 -2.07 -15.20
C TYR A 231 3.16 -0.72 -14.64
N PRO A 232 2.40 0.35 -14.90
CA PRO A 232 2.73 1.68 -14.44
C PRO A 232 2.69 1.77 -12.90
N ILE A 233 3.40 2.75 -12.34
CA ILE A 233 3.41 3.00 -10.90
C ILE A 233 2.18 3.78 -10.42
N ALA A 234 1.47 4.43 -11.30
CA ALA A 234 0.24 5.15 -11.02
C ALA A 234 -0.83 4.86 -12.08
N HIS A 235 -2.09 4.73 -11.65
CA HIS A 235 -3.22 4.45 -12.56
C HIS A 235 -3.58 5.63 -13.46
N VAL A 236 -3.37 6.83 -12.96
CA VAL A 236 -3.71 8.05 -13.67
C VAL A 236 -2.60 8.38 -14.62
N SER A 237 -2.93 8.93 -15.80
CA SER A 237 -1.93 9.58 -16.64
C SER A 237 -1.10 10.51 -15.75
N TRP A 238 0.10 10.07 -15.41
CA TRP A 238 1.01 10.81 -14.56
C TRP A 238 1.59 12.05 -15.26
N ALA A 239 1.16 12.27 -16.51
CA ALA A 239 1.35 13.50 -17.23
C ALA A 239 0.73 14.72 -16.53
N HIS A 240 -0.24 14.53 -15.63
CA HIS A 240 -0.96 15.63 -15.01
C HIS A 240 -0.67 15.77 -13.52
N PHE A 241 -0.32 16.98 -13.07
CA PHE A 241 -0.22 17.30 -11.64
C PHE A 241 -1.60 17.26 -10.96
N HIS A 242 -2.65 17.63 -11.69
CA HIS A 242 -4.05 17.48 -11.30
C HIS A 242 -4.71 16.44 -12.20
N PRO A 243 -4.62 15.16 -11.85
CA PRO A 243 -5.19 14.10 -12.67
C PRO A 243 -6.71 14.15 -12.68
N PRO A 244 -7.38 13.69 -13.75
CA PRO A 244 -8.82 13.58 -13.80
C PRO A 244 -9.32 12.64 -12.68
N GLN A 245 -10.41 13.02 -12.02
CA GLN A 245 -10.94 12.29 -10.86
C GLN A 245 -11.65 10.98 -11.22
N ASP A 246 -12.06 10.82 -12.48
CA ASP A 246 -12.89 9.72 -12.95
C ASP A 246 -12.17 8.78 -13.92
N GLU A 247 -11.48 7.77 -13.35
CA GLU A 247 -11.06 6.59 -14.13
C GLU A 247 -11.86 5.37 -13.66
N PRO A 248 -12.89 4.93 -14.41
CA PRO A 248 -13.79 3.86 -13.98
C PRO A 248 -13.12 2.49 -13.83
N HIS A 249 -12.00 2.26 -14.51
CA HIS A 249 -11.32 0.96 -14.54
C HIS A 249 -10.50 0.63 -13.29
N THR A 250 -10.29 1.59 -12.40
CA THR A 250 -9.43 1.44 -11.21
C THR A 250 -10.20 1.38 -9.91
N ALA A 251 -11.55 1.45 -9.98
CA ALA A 251 -12.40 1.44 -8.81
C ALA A 251 -13.00 0.05 -8.56
N ALA A 252 -12.92 -0.40 -7.32
CA ALA A 252 -13.68 -1.52 -6.80
C ALA A 252 -14.81 -1.00 -5.90
N THR A 253 -15.90 -1.74 -5.82
CA THR A 253 -16.95 -1.50 -4.83
C THR A 253 -16.90 -2.62 -3.81
N ALA A 254 -16.83 -2.27 -2.53
CA ALA A 254 -16.83 -3.23 -1.45
C ALA A 254 -17.71 -2.76 -0.29
N THR A 255 -18.39 -3.71 0.35
CA THR A 255 -19.09 -3.46 1.61
C THR A 255 -18.12 -3.68 2.76
N TYR A 256 -17.83 -2.63 3.52
CA TYR A 256 -16.89 -2.69 4.63
C TYR A 256 -17.53 -2.00 5.86
N TYR A 257 -17.63 -2.71 6.97
CA TYR A 257 -18.37 -2.30 8.18
C TYR A 257 -19.80 -1.80 7.91
N SER A 258 -20.53 -2.55 7.10
CA SER A 258 -21.91 -2.27 6.67
C SER A 258 -22.09 -1.08 5.71
N ASP A 259 -21.04 -0.34 5.39
CA ASP A 259 -21.06 0.75 4.42
C ASP A 259 -20.52 0.28 3.06
N VAL A 260 -21.12 0.78 1.99
CA VAL A 260 -20.65 0.54 0.63
C VAL A 260 -19.63 1.61 0.26
N HIS A 261 -18.40 1.17 0.01
CA HIS A 261 -17.29 2.04 -0.39
C HIS A 261 -16.92 1.84 -1.84
N ARG A 262 -16.67 2.92 -2.55
CA ARG A 262 -15.98 2.89 -3.83
C ARG A 262 -14.49 3.12 -3.57
N LEU A 263 -13.69 2.14 -3.90
CA LEU A 263 -12.28 2.08 -3.53
C LEU A 263 -11.40 2.29 -4.75
N ARG A 264 -10.37 3.09 -4.60
CA ARG A 264 -9.27 3.19 -5.57
C ARG A 264 -8.08 2.39 -5.07
N ILE A 265 -7.82 1.27 -5.71
CA ILE A 265 -6.71 0.40 -5.33
C ILE A 265 -5.47 0.83 -6.12
N PRO A 266 -4.34 1.09 -5.45
CA PRO A 266 -3.09 1.42 -6.12
C PRO A 266 -2.68 0.31 -7.10
N PRO A 267 -2.02 0.65 -8.21
CA PRO A 267 -1.60 -0.33 -9.21
C PRO A 267 -0.62 -1.37 -8.63
N VAL A 268 -0.51 -2.49 -9.32
CA VAL A 268 0.37 -3.61 -8.96
C VAL A 268 1.86 -3.24 -8.95
N GLY A 269 2.25 -2.16 -9.60
CA GLY A 269 3.66 -1.75 -9.73
C GLY A 269 4.36 -1.50 -8.40
N ALA A 270 3.72 -0.80 -7.45
CA ALA A 270 4.34 -0.47 -6.16
C ALA A 270 4.64 -1.73 -5.32
N PRO A 271 3.68 -2.61 -4.99
CA PRO A 271 3.94 -3.79 -4.17
C PRO A 271 4.88 -4.79 -4.84
N THR A 272 4.87 -4.87 -6.19
CA THR A 272 5.78 -5.76 -6.90
C THR A 272 7.22 -5.26 -6.89
N ILE A 273 7.46 -3.96 -7.06
CA ILE A 273 8.80 -3.35 -6.94
C ILE A 273 9.34 -3.53 -5.52
N LEU A 274 8.51 -3.25 -4.51
CA LEU A 274 8.84 -3.45 -3.10
C LEU A 274 9.25 -4.90 -2.83
N SER A 275 8.42 -5.86 -3.22
CA SER A 275 8.68 -7.29 -3.00
C SER A 275 9.91 -7.76 -3.77
N PHE A 276 10.01 -7.43 -5.06
CA PHE A 276 11.11 -7.83 -5.91
C PHE A 276 12.47 -7.35 -5.40
N LEU A 277 12.57 -6.04 -5.14
CA LEU A 277 13.86 -5.46 -4.72
C LEU A 277 14.23 -5.86 -3.29
N SER A 278 13.28 -6.10 -2.40
CA SER A 278 13.56 -6.63 -1.07
C SER A 278 14.11 -8.05 -1.14
N ILE A 279 13.50 -8.95 -1.91
CA ILE A 279 13.96 -10.34 -2.07
C ILE A 279 15.35 -10.38 -2.71
N VAL A 280 15.53 -9.63 -3.81
CA VAL A 280 16.81 -9.61 -4.55
C VAL A 280 17.94 -8.98 -3.72
N ASN A 281 17.63 -8.02 -2.86
CA ASN A 281 18.60 -7.37 -1.99
C ASN A 281 19.07 -8.27 -0.84
N LEU A 282 18.27 -9.22 -0.38
CA LEU A 282 18.67 -10.16 0.69
C LEU A 282 19.96 -10.89 0.37
N LYS A 283 20.10 -11.34 -0.89
CA LYS A 283 21.30 -12.06 -1.35
C LYS A 283 22.56 -11.20 -1.36
N THR A 284 22.41 -9.89 -1.55
CA THR A 284 23.55 -8.96 -1.71
C THR A 284 23.77 -8.04 -0.53
N LYS A 285 22.75 -7.84 0.29
CA LYS A 285 22.76 -6.92 1.46
C LYS A 285 23.32 -5.53 1.13
N PHE A 286 23.00 -5.02 -0.06
CA PHE A 286 23.47 -3.70 -0.49
C PHE A 286 22.92 -2.57 0.38
N VAL A 287 21.68 -2.72 0.83
CA VAL A 287 20.97 -1.76 1.66
C VAL A 287 20.22 -2.54 2.72
N ASP A 288 20.12 -1.99 3.92
CA ASP A 288 19.28 -2.57 4.95
C ASP A 288 17.82 -2.14 4.71
N PHE A 289 17.05 -3.03 4.08
CA PHE A 289 15.59 -2.89 3.97
C PHE A 289 14.86 -3.59 5.11
N SER A 290 15.58 -4.06 6.11
CA SER A 290 15.06 -4.81 7.25
C SER A 290 14.39 -3.93 8.32
N ALA A 291 14.18 -2.63 8.07
CA ALA A 291 13.13 -1.94 8.80
C ALA A 291 11.83 -2.70 8.49
N PRO A 292 11.45 -3.66 9.36
CA PRO A 292 10.45 -4.62 8.98
C PRO A 292 9.14 -3.90 8.78
N PRO A 293 8.30 -4.43 7.91
CA PRO A 293 6.86 -4.21 8.04
C PRO A 293 6.40 -4.52 9.48
N TYR A 294 7.17 -5.24 10.24
CA TYR A 294 6.87 -5.90 11.49
C TYR A 294 7.62 -5.40 12.73
N ALA A 295 8.40 -4.31 12.69
CA ALA A 295 8.93 -3.76 13.92
C ALA A 295 7.76 -3.34 14.81
N SER A 296 7.29 -4.29 15.57
CA SER A 296 6.46 -4.15 16.74
C SER A 296 7.00 -3.00 17.56
N THR A 297 6.16 -2.00 17.84
CA THR A 297 6.12 -1.22 19.09
C THR A 297 7.45 -1.01 19.85
N ALA A 298 8.53 -0.66 19.17
CA ALA A 298 9.63 0.00 19.84
C ALA A 298 9.38 1.51 19.69
N GLU A 299 9.17 2.16 20.81
CA GLU A 299 9.01 3.58 21.02
C GLU A 299 10.03 4.39 20.22
N THR A 300 9.70 4.73 19.00
CA THR A 300 10.41 5.81 18.32
C THR A 300 9.77 7.12 18.76
N ALA A 301 10.54 7.90 19.48
CA ALA A 301 10.21 9.20 20.06
C ALA A 301 9.89 10.26 19.00
N ALA A 302 8.74 10.13 18.31
CA ALA A 302 8.26 11.16 17.39
C ALA A 302 6.73 11.10 17.23
N GLY A 303 6.00 11.69 18.16
CA GLY A 303 4.59 12.06 18.02
C GLY A 303 3.60 10.88 17.96
N PRO A 304 2.27 11.12 18.10
CA PRO A 304 1.27 10.06 18.02
C PRO A 304 1.33 9.40 16.64
N ALA A 305 1.95 8.22 16.60
CA ALA A 305 2.07 7.42 15.41
C ALA A 305 0.66 7.03 14.96
N GLY A 306 0.24 7.57 13.82
CA GLY A 306 -0.96 7.09 13.14
C GLY A 306 -0.77 5.64 12.67
N PRO A 307 -1.86 4.95 12.20
CA PRO A 307 -1.74 3.62 11.63
C PRO A 307 -0.65 3.64 10.57
N ARG A 308 0.12 2.57 10.53
CA ARG A 308 1.25 2.43 9.60
C ARG A 308 0.89 2.69 8.15
N TRP A 309 -0.31 2.27 7.73
CA TRP A 309 -0.80 2.33 6.36
C TRP A 309 -1.85 3.43 6.14
N ALA A 310 -1.85 4.48 6.98
CA ALA A 310 -2.86 5.55 6.90
C ALA A 310 -2.86 6.27 5.53
N SER A 311 -1.70 6.46 4.93
CA SER A 311 -1.61 7.10 3.61
C SER A 311 -2.15 6.20 2.49
N GLU A 312 -1.91 4.89 2.58
CA GLU A 312 -2.45 3.89 1.65
C GLU A 312 -3.98 3.81 1.78
N LEU A 313 -4.50 3.82 3.00
CA LEU A 313 -5.94 3.85 3.26
C LEU A 313 -6.57 5.13 2.70
N ALA A 314 -5.94 6.29 2.92
CA ALA A 314 -6.41 7.56 2.39
C ALA A 314 -6.45 7.56 0.86
N ARG A 315 -5.43 7.03 0.19
CA ARG A 315 -5.40 6.86 -1.27
C ARG A 315 -6.50 5.91 -1.76
N CYS A 316 -6.71 4.80 -1.05
CA CYS A 316 -7.74 3.82 -1.36
C CYS A 316 -9.16 4.44 -1.28
N LEU A 317 -9.43 5.26 -0.26
CA LEU A 317 -10.72 5.87 0.00
C LEU A 317 -10.95 7.21 -0.75
N SER A 318 -9.96 7.75 -1.44
CA SER A 318 -10.00 9.10 -2.05
C SER A 318 -11.14 9.29 -3.04
N ILE A 319 -11.57 8.25 -3.75
CA ILE A 319 -12.69 8.31 -4.70
C ILE A 319 -14.05 8.54 -3.99
N SER A 320 -14.21 7.99 -2.79
CA SER A 320 -15.47 8.09 -2.05
C SER A 320 -15.69 9.45 -1.37
N ARG A 321 -14.69 10.33 -1.37
CA ARG A 321 -14.70 11.60 -0.66
C ARG A 321 -14.18 12.75 -1.52
N PRO A 322 -14.92 13.20 -2.55
CA PRO A 322 -14.46 14.23 -3.49
C PRO A 322 -14.26 15.62 -2.88
N GLN A 323 -14.65 15.86 -1.63
CA GLN A 323 -14.65 17.19 -0.99
C GLN A 323 -13.45 17.48 -0.08
N LEU A 324 -12.41 16.65 -0.07
CA LEU A 324 -11.27 16.86 0.82
C LEU A 324 -10.17 17.72 0.16
N ASP A 325 -10.32 19.03 0.25
CA ASP A 325 -9.21 20.00 0.10
C ASP A 325 -8.06 19.76 1.10
N THR A 326 -8.26 18.82 2.02
CA THR A 326 -7.28 18.36 3.02
C THR A 326 -6.54 17.08 2.59
N GLN A 327 -6.63 16.66 1.33
CA GLN A 327 -6.13 15.37 0.83
C GLN A 327 -4.62 15.20 0.98
N LEU A 328 -3.83 16.26 0.89
CA LEU A 328 -2.38 16.14 1.06
C LEU A 328 -2.02 15.54 2.42
N GLN A 329 -2.62 16.00 3.50
CA GLN A 329 -2.32 15.52 4.85
C GLN A 329 -2.76 14.06 5.08
N ALA A 330 -3.77 13.59 4.33
CA ALA A 330 -4.24 12.21 4.41
C ALA A 330 -3.39 11.26 3.54
N ALA A 331 -3.08 11.65 2.30
CA ALA A 331 -2.35 10.82 1.34
C ALA A 331 -0.81 10.90 1.49
N PHE A 332 -0.32 12.00 2.04
CA PHE A 332 1.09 12.25 2.32
C PHE A 332 1.23 13.00 3.64
N ARG A 333 2.04 12.49 4.54
CA ARG A 333 2.32 13.15 5.82
C ARG A 333 3.46 14.16 5.63
N PRO A 334 3.23 15.48 5.80
CA PRO A 334 4.28 16.48 5.74
C PRO A 334 5.43 16.16 6.70
N GLY A 335 6.67 16.28 6.25
CA GLY A 335 7.89 15.92 6.97
C GLY A 335 8.33 14.45 6.81
N SER A 336 7.56 13.63 6.07
CA SER A 336 7.85 12.19 5.98
C SER A 336 8.97 11.84 5.01
N ILE A 337 9.29 12.67 4.02
CA ILE A 337 10.41 12.40 3.10
C ILE A 337 11.72 13.07 3.52
N ASP A 338 11.68 13.97 4.49
CA ASP A 338 12.85 14.68 4.98
C ASP A 338 13.88 13.74 5.61
N GLY A 339 15.15 13.86 5.23
CA GLY A 339 16.26 13.11 5.80
C GLY A 339 17.09 12.34 4.79
N THR A 340 17.89 11.40 5.29
CA THR A 340 18.81 10.60 4.49
C THR A 340 18.14 9.30 4.06
N TRP A 341 18.29 8.99 2.77
CA TRP A 341 17.72 7.81 2.13
C TRP A 341 18.83 7.01 1.46
N GLU A 342 18.76 5.70 1.59
CA GLU A 342 19.67 4.76 0.95
C GLU A 342 18.87 3.71 0.21
N GLY A 343 19.31 3.36 -0.99
CA GLY A 343 18.55 2.40 -1.78
C GLY A 343 19.27 1.93 -3.03
N ILE A 344 18.51 1.23 -3.83
CA ILE A 344 18.95 0.65 -5.09
C ILE A 344 18.01 1.07 -6.22
N PHE A 345 18.58 1.20 -7.40
CA PHE A 345 17.82 1.28 -8.64
C PHE A 345 18.31 0.21 -9.61
N THR A 346 17.41 -0.20 -10.50
CA THR A 346 17.71 -1.20 -11.52
C THR A 346 17.43 -0.63 -12.90
N TYR A 347 18.07 -1.21 -13.89
CA TYR A 347 17.69 -0.99 -15.28
C TYR A 347 17.80 -2.30 -16.07
N THR A 348 17.04 -2.37 -17.15
CA THR A 348 17.13 -3.41 -18.16
C THR A 348 18.04 -2.90 -19.27
N GLU A 349 18.87 -3.76 -19.86
CA GLU A 349 19.68 -3.37 -21.03
C GLU A 349 18.80 -2.71 -22.09
N PHE A 350 19.31 -1.62 -22.67
CA PHE A 350 18.55 -0.83 -23.64
C PHE A 350 18.01 -1.66 -24.82
N ALA A 351 18.79 -2.60 -25.34
CA ALA A 351 18.36 -3.48 -26.42
C ALA A 351 17.18 -4.38 -26.00
N THR A 352 17.22 -4.93 -24.80
CA THR A 352 16.13 -5.74 -24.22
C THR A 352 14.88 -4.89 -24.01
N TYR A 353 15.06 -3.68 -23.50
CA TYR A 353 13.95 -2.75 -23.27
C TYR A 353 13.29 -2.32 -24.59
N ALA A 354 14.09 -1.97 -25.58
CA ALA A 354 13.61 -1.63 -26.92
C ALA A 354 12.84 -2.80 -27.58
N ALA A 355 13.34 -4.05 -27.43
CA ALA A 355 12.65 -5.23 -27.92
C ALA A 355 11.27 -5.42 -27.24
N MET A 356 11.17 -5.15 -25.93
CA MET A 356 9.87 -5.18 -25.22
C MET A 356 8.88 -4.14 -25.77
N LEU A 357 9.33 -2.92 -26.02
CA LEU A 357 8.50 -1.88 -26.61
C LEU A 357 8.02 -2.25 -28.01
N GLN A 358 8.81 -3.04 -28.77
CA GLN A 358 8.47 -3.59 -30.07
C GLN A 358 7.57 -4.85 -30.01
N GLY A 359 7.14 -5.26 -28.82
CA GLY A 359 6.20 -6.36 -28.63
C GLY A 359 6.82 -7.70 -28.29
N ALA A 360 8.10 -7.76 -27.90
CA ALA A 360 8.70 -9.00 -27.41
C ALA A 360 7.97 -9.55 -26.18
N PRO A 361 7.80 -10.88 -26.07
CA PRO A 361 7.02 -11.50 -25.01
C PRO A 361 7.76 -11.50 -23.65
N PRO A 362 7.02 -11.65 -22.52
CA PRO A 362 7.57 -11.61 -21.15
C PRO A 362 8.78 -12.52 -20.88
N PRO A 363 8.92 -13.73 -21.46
CA PRO A 363 10.08 -14.60 -21.21
C PRO A 363 11.44 -13.97 -21.52
N LEU A 364 11.47 -12.90 -22.32
CA LEU A 364 12.68 -12.11 -22.53
C LEU A 364 13.26 -11.58 -21.22
N LEU A 365 12.38 -11.11 -20.32
CA LEU A 365 12.76 -10.57 -19.02
C LEU A 365 13.28 -11.63 -18.06
N GLN A 366 12.80 -12.87 -18.14
CA GLN A 366 13.29 -13.95 -17.28
C GLN A 366 14.78 -14.21 -17.48
N LYS A 367 15.26 -14.07 -18.72
CA LYS A 367 16.65 -14.32 -19.11
C LYS A 367 17.58 -13.10 -18.96
N CYS A 368 17.03 -11.88 -18.84
CA CYS A 368 17.86 -10.69 -18.76
C CYS A 368 18.61 -10.59 -17.42
N VAL A 369 19.83 -10.08 -17.48
CA VAL A 369 20.61 -9.74 -16.30
C VAL A 369 20.08 -8.44 -15.72
N ILE A 370 19.84 -8.42 -14.40
CA ILE A 370 19.42 -7.22 -13.70
C ILE A 370 20.64 -6.53 -13.14
N VAL A 371 20.91 -5.35 -13.64
CA VAL A 371 21.95 -4.48 -13.09
C VAL A 371 21.35 -3.65 -11.95
N ARG A 372 22.01 -3.66 -10.80
CA ARG A 372 21.59 -2.94 -9.61
C ARG A 372 22.67 -1.97 -9.18
N HIS A 373 22.28 -0.75 -8.88
CA HIS A 373 23.20 0.27 -8.40
C HIS A 373 22.70 0.86 -7.09
N ARG A 374 23.60 1.01 -6.14
CA ARG A 374 23.35 1.70 -4.88
C ARG A 374 23.36 3.20 -5.10
N GLN A 375 22.49 3.90 -4.38
CA GLN A 375 22.45 5.35 -4.31
C GLN A 375 22.06 5.83 -2.93
N THR A 376 22.51 7.03 -2.59
CA THR A 376 22.19 7.70 -1.32
C THR A 376 21.70 9.09 -1.64
N TRP A 377 20.61 9.51 -0.98
CA TRP A 377 20.00 10.82 -1.12
C TRP A 377 19.91 11.51 0.24
N MET A 378 20.09 12.82 0.26
CA MET A 378 19.74 13.68 1.37
C MET A 378 18.64 14.62 0.89
N LEU A 379 17.42 14.43 1.39
CA LEU A 379 16.24 15.16 0.97
C LEU A 379 15.78 16.13 2.05
N ARG A 380 15.23 17.27 1.61
CA ARG A 380 14.67 18.32 2.47
C ARG A 380 13.30 18.71 1.93
N GLU A 381 12.30 18.78 2.82
CA GLU A 381 10.98 19.27 2.47
C GLU A 381 10.85 20.78 2.71
N TYR A 382 10.09 21.41 1.82
CA TYR A 382 9.71 22.81 1.89
C TYR A 382 8.20 22.93 1.67
N HIS A 383 7.51 23.59 2.60
CA HIS A 383 6.07 23.65 2.69
C HIS A 383 5.54 24.99 2.25
N PHE A 384 4.50 25.00 1.43
CA PHE A 384 3.67 26.17 1.17
C PHE A 384 2.49 26.17 2.13
N VAL A 385 2.36 27.25 2.92
CA VAL A 385 1.31 27.42 3.93
C VAL A 385 0.52 28.73 3.73
N GLY A 386 0.60 29.34 2.54
CA GLY A 386 0.06 30.66 2.23
C GLY A 386 1.01 31.80 2.58
N ASN A 387 0.57 33.04 2.31
CA ASN A 387 1.39 34.26 2.53
C ASN A 387 1.33 34.81 3.97
N GLU A 388 0.42 34.31 4.81
CA GLU A 388 0.24 34.72 6.22
C GLU A 388 0.03 36.25 6.43
N GLY A 389 -0.52 36.92 5.44
CA GLY A 389 -0.72 38.38 5.47
C GLY A 389 0.52 39.19 5.07
N ASP A 390 1.58 38.55 4.57
CA ASP A 390 2.73 39.22 4.00
C ASP A 390 2.48 39.50 2.51
N ASP A 391 2.07 40.71 2.19
CA ASP A 391 1.74 41.16 0.83
C ASP A 391 2.87 41.05 -0.19
N LYS A 392 4.08 40.76 0.26
CA LYS A 392 5.24 40.54 -0.60
C LYS A 392 5.12 39.22 -1.38
N TYR A 393 4.46 38.22 -0.83
CA TYR A 393 4.40 36.88 -1.38
C TYR A 393 3.01 36.51 -1.94
N SER A 394 2.99 35.51 -2.83
CA SER A 394 1.76 34.99 -3.42
C SER A 394 0.95 34.17 -2.40
N ASP A 395 -0.38 34.26 -2.47
CA ASP A 395 -1.32 33.43 -1.70
C ASP A 395 -1.53 32.04 -2.26
N ALA A 396 -1.05 31.77 -3.45
CA ALA A 396 -1.23 30.50 -4.13
C ALA A 396 0.11 29.81 -4.38
N PRO A 397 0.17 28.45 -4.29
CA PRO A 397 1.38 27.69 -4.57
C PRO A 397 1.77 27.79 -6.04
N LEU A 398 2.89 27.17 -6.39
CA LEU A 398 3.36 27.03 -7.78
C LEU A 398 2.24 26.47 -8.67
N SER A 399 2.19 26.92 -9.92
CA SER A 399 1.34 26.33 -10.95
C SER A 399 1.65 24.84 -11.17
N ALA A 400 0.76 24.11 -11.84
CA ALA A 400 1.04 22.75 -12.27
C ALA A 400 2.24 22.76 -13.21
N GLY A 401 3.24 21.93 -12.91
CA GLY A 401 4.44 21.79 -13.71
C GLY A 401 4.38 20.57 -14.65
N ASP A 402 5.37 20.49 -15.54
CA ASP A 402 5.55 19.38 -16.47
C ASP A 402 6.08 18.14 -15.70
N PRO A 403 5.56 16.93 -15.94
CA PRO A 403 6.06 15.69 -15.33
C PRO A 403 7.55 15.43 -15.62
N ARG A 404 8.08 15.84 -16.77
CA ARG A 404 9.51 15.74 -17.12
C ARG A 404 10.41 16.61 -16.26
N SER A 405 9.85 17.60 -15.57
CA SER A 405 10.52 18.43 -14.57
C SER A 405 10.06 18.12 -13.14
N ALA A 406 9.51 16.92 -12.91
CA ALA A 406 8.96 16.49 -11.63
C ALA A 406 7.93 17.47 -11.04
N TYR A 407 7.09 18.04 -11.88
CA TYR A 407 6.05 19.02 -11.56
C TYR A 407 6.56 20.35 -10.99
N VAL A 408 7.85 20.62 -11.10
CA VAL A 408 8.41 21.92 -10.74
C VAL A 408 8.46 22.79 -12.01
N PRO A 409 7.69 23.88 -12.09
CA PRO A 409 7.71 24.76 -13.26
C PRO A 409 9.11 25.34 -13.52
N ILE A 410 9.38 25.67 -14.76
CA ILE A 410 10.61 26.41 -15.14
C ILE A 410 10.48 27.82 -14.58
N SER A 411 10.92 28.01 -13.35
CA SER A 411 10.90 29.26 -12.58
C SER A 411 12.29 29.52 -12.04
N MET A 412 12.60 30.79 -11.83
CA MET A 412 13.81 31.12 -11.11
C MET A 412 13.64 30.75 -9.65
N ARG A 413 14.53 29.92 -9.14
CA ARG A 413 14.56 29.49 -7.75
C ARG A 413 15.69 30.24 -7.03
N MET A 414 15.36 30.79 -5.88
CA MET A 414 16.36 31.36 -4.97
C MET A 414 16.29 30.62 -3.64
N GLN A 415 17.45 30.28 -3.09
CA GLN A 415 17.54 29.77 -1.73
C GLN A 415 17.63 30.94 -0.77
N THR A 416 16.81 30.94 0.28
CA THR A 416 16.83 31.91 1.37
C THR A 416 17.26 31.20 2.66
N ASP A 417 17.52 31.95 3.72
CA ASP A 417 17.97 31.39 5.01
C ASP A 417 16.98 30.40 5.62
N ASP A 418 15.67 30.56 5.33
CA ASP A 418 14.59 29.76 5.91
C ASP A 418 13.74 28.98 4.89
N GLY A 419 14.11 28.99 3.59
CA GLY A 419 13.31 28.34 2.58
C GLY A 419 13.75 28.48 1.12
N LEU A 420 12.77 28.37 0.26
CA LEU A 420 12.92 28.53 -1.19
C LEU A 420 11.94 29.58 -1.70
N GLU A 421 12.41 30.46 -2.55
CA GLU A 421 11.57 31.42 -3.30
C GLU A 421 11.58 31.08 -4.79
N PHE A 422 10.38 31.10 -5.39
CA PHE A 422 10.18 30.87 -6.80
C PHE A 422 9.55 32.10 -7.45
N VAL A 423 10.00 32.43 -8.64
CA VAL A 423 9.44 33.50 -9.45
C VAL A 423 8.87 32.92 -10.74
N GLU A 424 7.55 32.94 -10.87
CA GLU A 424 6.87 32.54 -12.11
C GLU A 424 6.63 33.74 -13.01
N ARG A 425 6.93 33.61 -14.32
CA ARG A 425 6.77 34.70 -15.29
C ARG A 425 5.33 35.26 -15.36
N ALA A 426 4.35 34.45 -15.03
CA ALA A 426 2.93 34.83 -15.06
C ALA A 426 2.44 35.47 -13.75
N ARG A 427 3.30 35.65 -12.74
CA ARG A 427 2.92 36.18 -11.41
C ARG A 427 3.78 37.38 -11.04
N GLU A 428 3.13 38.35 -10.44
CA GLU A 428 3.82 39.57 -9.97
C GLU A 428 4.59 39.34 -8.66
N LYS A 429 4.09 38.46 -7.82
CA LYS A 429 4.65 38.20 -6.49
C LYS A 429 5.41 36.87 -6.46
N PRO A 430 6.57 36.81 -5.80
CA PRO A 430 7.28 35.55 -5.58
C PRO A 430 6.47 34.58 -4.68
N ILE A 431 6.74 33.31 -4.83
CA ILE A 431 6.10 32.23 -4.07
C ILE A 431 7.13 31.70 -3.08
N ARG A 432 6.79 31.69 -1.79
CA ARG A 432 7.70 31.27 -0.73
C ARG A 432 7.31 29.91 -0.17
N TYR A 433 8.26 29.00 -0.14
CA TYR A 433 8.18 27.72 0.53
C TYR A 433 9.12 27.72 1.73
N ARG A 434 8.60 27.44 2.91
CA ARG A 434 9.38 27.41 4.16
C ARG A 434 9.92 26.03 4.42
N ARG A 435 11.09 25.94 5.02
CA ARG A 435 11.66 24.66 5.48
C ARG A 435 10.65 23.93 6.39
N ALA A 436 10.48 22.61 6.17
CA ALA A 436 9.57 21.80 6.98
C ALA A 436 9.92 21.89 8.48
N SER A 437 8.92 22.16 9.28
CA SER A 437 8.99 22.24 10.75
C SER A 437 7.66 21.80 11.36
N LYS A 438 7.63 21.59 12.68
CA LYS A 438 6.38 21.31 13.39
C LYS A 438 5.36 22.44 13.21
N ASP A 439 5.82 23.68 13.18
CA ASP A 439 4.96 24.86 13.01
C ASP A 439 4.35 24.92 11.61
N THR A 440 5.13 24.65 10.55
CA THR A 440 4.60 24.62 9.19
C THR A 440 3.59 23.48 9.01
N ALA A 441 3.84 22.31 9.59
CA ALA A 441 2.91 21.18 9.53
C ALA A 441 1.58 21.46 10.24
N ALA A 442 1.60 22.25 11.33
CA ALA A 442 0.38 22.62 12.08
C ALA A 442 -0.51 23.63 11.36
N ARG A 443 0.03 24.39 10.39
CA ARG A 443 -0.67 25.49 9.70
C ARG A 443 -1.48 25.09 8.45
N GLY A 444 -1.49 23.81 8.11
CA GLY A 444 -2.19 23.33 6.92
C GLY A 444 -1.35 23.49 5.65
N VAL A 445 -0.54 22.48 5.37
CA VAL A 445 0.31 22.45 4.17
C VAL A 445 -0.54 22.24 2.94
N GLN A 446 -0.44 23.15 1.98
CA GLN A 446 -1.18 23.09 0.71
C GLN A 446 -0.34 22.47 -0.42
N ASP A 447 0.99 22.62 -0.36
CA ASP A 447 1.91 22.12 -1.37
C ASP A 447 3.29 21.84 -0.78
N ILE A 448 4.03 20.89 -1.37
CA ILE A 448 5.33 20.45 -0.88
C ILE A 448 6.33 20.38 -2.04
N ILE A 449 7.40 21.14 -1.91
CA ILE A 449 8.60 21.00 -2.74
C ILE A 449 9.64 20.17 -1.98
N ILE A 450 10.33 19.30 -2.71
CA ILE A 450 11.43 18.50 -2.20
C ILE A 450 12.69 18.96 -2.94
N ALA A 451 13.75 19.23 -2.19
CA ALA A 451 15.07 19.51 -2.76
C ALA A 451 16.14 18.74 -2.01
N GLY A 452 17.19 18.35 -2.70
CA GLY A 452 18.27 17.60 -2.07
C GLY A 452 19.42 17.32 -3.00
N GLU A 453 20.35 16.57 -2.49
CA GLU A 453 21.52 16.08 -3.20
C GLU A 453 21.69 14.57 -2.96
N GLY A 454 22.46 13.93 -3.83
CA GLY A 454 22.78 12.53 -3.65
C GLY A 454 24.00 12.10 -4.45
N HIS A 455 24.38 10.87 -4.25
CA HIS A 455 25.44 10.24 -5.02
C HIS A 455 25.14 8.78 -5.34
N SER A 456 25.74 8.30 -6.41
CA SER A 456 25.74 6.90 -6.83
C SER A 456 27.12 6.56 -7.40
N ALA A 457 27.32 5.32 -7.82
CA ALA A 457 28.55 4.94 -8.55
C ALA A 457 28.80 5.79 -9.80
N TRP A 458 27.79 6.51 -10.30
CA TRP A 458 27.87 7.33 -11.49
C TRP A 458 28.16 8.81 -11.20
N GLY A 459 28.31 9.21 -9.95
CA GLY A 459 28.66 10.57 -9.55
C GLY A 459 27.63 11.24 -8.66
N GLN A 460 27.85 12.53 -8.41
CA GLN A 460 26.98 13.39 -7.62
C GLN A 460 25.86 14.00 -8.47
N PHE A 461 24.73 14.24 -7.83
CA PHE A 461 23.56 14.82 -8.50
C PHE A 461 22.73 15.66 -7.53
N GLY A 462 22.02 16.63 -8.09
CA GLY A 462 20.95 17.35 -7.41
C GLY A 462 19.60 16.65 -7.59
N LEU A 463 18.71 16.88 -6.65
CA LEU A 463 17.33 16.40 -6.66
C LEU A 463 16.39 17.56 -6.39
N VAL A 464 15.39 17.75 -7.26
CA VAL A 464 14.31 18.72 -7.05
C VAL A 464 13.01 18.10 -7.54
N GLY A 465 11.95 18.27 -6.78
CA GLY A 465 10.66 17.74 -7.17
C GLY A 465 9.52 18.19 -6.28
N ARG A 466 8.37 17.55 -6.44
CA ARG A 466 7.13 17.97 -5.82
C ARG A 466 6.27 16.78 -5.43
N VAL A 467 5.47 16.96 -4.39
CA VAL A 467 4.45 15.97 -3.96
C VAL A 467 3.13 16.35 -4.62
N ARG A 468 2.47 15.42 -5.28
CA ARG A 468 1.15 15.61 -5.86
C ARG A 468 0.08 15.56 -4.75
N PRO A 469 -0.74 16.62 -4.58
CA PRO A 469 -1.61 16.73 -3.41
C PRO A 469 -2.70 15.67 -3.32
N CYS A 470 -3.26 15.23 -4.44
CA CYS A 470 -4.44 14.36 -4.46
C CYS A 470 -4.18 12.92 -4.00
N ASP A 471 -2.95 12.41 -4.13
CA ASP A 471 -2.62 11.02 -3.80
C ASP A 471 -1.25 10.83 -3.14
N GLY A 472 -0.50 11.92 -2.91
CA GLY A 472 0.82 11.85 -2.31
C GLY A 472 1.89 11.24 -3.23
N PHE A 473 1.64 11.23 -4.56
CA PHE A 473 2.65 10.82 -5.53
C PHE A 473 3.82 11.78 -5.52
N VAL A 474 5.02 11.26 -5.37
CA VAL A 474 6.26 12.03 -5.31
C VAL A 474 6.99 11.91 -6.64
N ALA A 475 7.36 13.02 -7.24
CA ALA A 475 8.25 13.06 -8.39
C ALA A 475 9.50 13.89 -8.06
N LEU A 476 10.68 13.39 -8.45
CA LEU A 476 11.98 14.03 -8.25
C LEU A 476 12.76 14.04 -9.56
N CYS A 477 13.15 15.18 -10.04
CA CYS A 477 14.11 15.32 -11.13
C CYS A 477 15.53 15.20 -10.57
N LYS A 478 16.23 14.17 -11.01
CA LYS A 478 17.64 13.91 -10.72
C LYS A 478 18.48 14.49 -11.84
N ASP A 479 19.38 15.41 -11.52
CA ASP A 479 20.26 16.11 -12.45
C ASP A 479 21.71 15.88 -12.06
N TYR A 480 22.49 15.20 -12.91
CA TYR A 480 23.90 14.93 -12.65
C TYR A 480 24.74 16.20 -12.82
N MET A 481 25.70 16.42 -11.91
CA MET A 481 26.52 17.63 -11.90
C MET A 481 27.49 17.70 -13.07
N ASP A 482 27.90 16.56 -13.61
CA ASP A 482 28.82 16.45 -14.76
C ASP A 482 28.15 16.70 -16.13
N GLN A 483 26.86 16.96 -16.16
CA GLN A 483 26.01 17.26 -17.34
C GLN A 483 26.01 16.19 -18.45
N ASP A 484 26.96 15.26 -18.47
CA ASP A 484 27.11 14.23 -19.53
C ASP A 484 26.12 13.05 -19.36
N ARG A 485 25.46 12.93 -18.20
CA ARG A 485 24.59 11.80 -17.85
C ARG A 485 23.11 12.10 -17.87
N GLY A 486 22.77 13.31 -18.29
CA GLY A 486 21.40 13.74 -18.49
C GLY A 486 20.58 13.87 -17.20
N LYS A 487 19.27 14.04 -17.40
CA LYS A 487 18.28 14.18 -16.33
C LYS A 487 17.36 12.99 -16.32
N TRP A 488 16.92 12.61 -15.12
CA TRP A 488 16.06 11.45 -14.89
C TRP A 488 14.94 11.82 -13.92
N VAL A 489 13.72 11.43 -14.20
CA VAL A 489 12.61 11.60 -13.25
C VAL A 489 12.42 10.33 -12.47
N TYR A 490 12.50 10.42 -11.16
CA TYR A 490 12.16 9.37 -10.19
C TYR A 490 10.78 9.66 -9.63
N SER A 491 9.85 8.72 -9.76
CA SER A 491 8.48 8.92 -9.34
C SER A 491 7.91 7.69 -8.64
N GLY A 492 7.10 7.89 -7.61
CA GLY A 492 6.53 6.80 -6.84
C GLY A 492 5.80 7.25 -5.58
N PHE A 493 5.63 6.32 -4.66
CA PHE A 493 4.94 6.56 -3.40
C PHE A 493 5.83 6.26 -2.20
N LEU A 494 5.64 7.03 -1.13
CA LEU A 494 6.06 6.62 0.20
C LEU A 494 5.06 5.58 0.71
N VAL A 495 5.53 4.38 1.02
CA VAL A 495 4.72 3.26 1.51
C VAL A 495 5.08 2.99 2.96
N GLY A 496 4.11 3.10 3.88
CA GLY A 496 4.27 2.79 5.30
C GLY A 496 4.69 3.96 6.21
N ASN A 497 4.15 5.14 6.03
CA ASN A 497 4.34 6.32 6.92
C ASN A 497 5.83 6.65 7.26
N ALA A 498 6.14 6.88 8.54
CA ALA A 498 7.44 7.41 9.00
C ALA A 498 8.63 6.44 8.86
N ILE A 499 8.37 5.12 8.78
CA ILE A 499 9.40 4.09 8.56
C ILE A 499 9.32 3.62 7.10
N SER A 500 8.89 4.50 6.22
CA SER A 500 8.47 4.17 4.88
C SER A 500 9.61 3.81 3.95
N HIS A 501 9.24 3.02 2.95
CA HIS A 501 10.03 2.85 1.76
C HIS A 501 9.54 3.81 0.68
N PHE A 502 10.45 4.41 -0.05
CA PHE A 502 10.10 5.13 -1.27
C PHE A 502 10.35 4.22 -2.45
N ALA A 503 9.26 3.73 -3.03
CA ALA A 503 9.28 2.79 -4.14
C ALA A 503 8.65 3.39 -5.39
N GLY A 504 9.27 3.13 -6.54
CA GLY A 504 8.76 3.67 -7.78
C GLY A 504 9.58 3.34 -9.01
N ARG A 505 9.41 4.19 -10.01
CA ARG A 505 10.11 4.10 -11.30
C ARG A 505 10.92 5.35 -11.56
N TRP A 506 12.03 5.18 -12.22
CA TRP A 506 12.77 6.27 -12.85
C TRP A 506 12.60 6.20 -14.36
N ARG A 507 12.62 7.35 -15.02
CA ARG A 507 12.40 7.49 -16.44
C ARG A 507 13.30 8.57 -17.02
N ASP A 508 13.60 8.47 -18.33
CA ASP A 508 14.22 9.56 -19.08
C ASP A 508 13.29 10.81 -19.16
N THR A 509 13.88 11.97 -19.41
CA THR A 509 13.15 13.24 -19.55
C THR A 509 12.95 13.67 -21.00
N ILE A 510 13.37 12.84 -21.96
CA ILE A 510 13.35 13.14 -23.38
C ILE A 510 12.05 12.66 -24.02
N SER A 511 11.63 11.45 -23.65
CA SER A 511 10.41 10.84 -24.17
C SER A 511 9.17 11.60 -23.70
N ASP A 512 8.16 11.70 -24.57
CA ASP A 512 6.89 12.33 -24.20
C ASP A 512 6.26 11.60 -22.99
N PRO A 513 5.65 12.31 -22.03
CA PRO A 513 5.00 11.68 -20.88
C PRO A 513 3.95 10.64 -21.22
N ASP A 514 3.24 10.81 -22.32
CA ASP A 514 2.17 9.90 -22.76
C ASP A 514 2.68 8.71 -23.58
N GLU A 515 3.98 8.68 -23.90
CA GLU A 515 4.62 7.58 -24.63
C GLU A 515 5.53 6.75 -23.71
N PRO A 516 5.72 5.45 -23.98
CA PRO A 516 6.69 4.65 -23.23
C PRO A 516 8.12 5.18 -23.40
N GLY A 517 8.73 5.67 -22.33
CA GLY A 517 10.12 6.08 -22.27
C GLY A 517 11.04 4.94 -21.80
N TYR A 518 12.34 5.21 -21.69
CA TYR A 518 13.27 4.28 -21.05
C TYR A 518 13.14 4.38 -19.53
N GLU A 519 12.72 3.29 -18.90
CA GLU A 519 12.35 3.25 -17.49
C GLU A 519 12.99 2.07 -16.76
N GLY A 520 13.21 2.26 -15.46
CA GLY A 520 13.54 1.19 -14.54
C GLY A 520 12.84 1.36 -13.20
N CYS A 521 13.15 0.53 -12.23
CA CYS A 521 12.56 0.63 -10.91
C CYS A 521 13.60 0.96 -9.82
N PHE A 522 13.11 1.50 -8.71
CA PHE A 522 13.94 1.82 -7.55
C PHE A 522 13.21 1.55 -6.24
N LEU A 523 14.01 1.34 -5.22
CA LEU A 523 13.57 1.22 -3.84
C LEU A 523 14.57 1.95 -2.94
N MET A 524 14.07 2.88 -2.13
CA MET A 524 14.84 3.61 -1.14
C MET A 524 14.26 3.35 0.25
N ALA A 525 15.13 3.15 1.22
CA ALA A 525 14.78 3.10 2.63
C ALA A 525 15.34 4.31 3.36
N ARG A 526 14.64 4.78 4.35
CA ARG A 526 15.13 5.88 5.20
C ARG A 526 16.25 5.36 6.09
N ARG A 527 17.39 6.03 6.10
CA ARG A 527 18.48 5.74 7.01
C ARG A 527 18.11 6.24 8.40
N GLN A 528 18.21 5.36 9.38
CA GLN A 528 17.99 5.68 10.80
C GLN A 528 19.17 6.42 11.37
#